data_8229165f0a988da15291e209bd44c040
#
_entry.id   8229165f0a988da15291e209bd44c040
#
_cell.length_a   1.000
_cell.length_b   1.000
_cell.length_c   1.000
_cell.angle_alpha   90.00
_cell.angle_beta   90.00
_cell.angle_gamma   90.00
#
_symmetry.space_group_name_H-M   'P 1'
#
loop_
_entity.id
_entity.type
_entity.pdbx_description
1 polymer ?
#
loop_
_entity_poly.entity_id
_entity_poly.type
_entity_poly.pdbx_seq_one_letter_code
_entity_poly.pdbx_strand_id
1 'polypeptide(L)'
;MGFLIKVPTPRGVPLQESIRNLFFHVPMWFGMNILFIVSFIYAIKYLRSPKQEYDAYSLEFARTGTVFGVLGLITGAIWAKYQWGAAWSGDAKQNGAAIALLIYFAYFVLRGSLNDEEKKSRIGAVYNIFAFFMLYPAIWILPRLTESLHPGGQGLSLIHI
;
A
#
# COMPACT_ATOMS: atom_id res chain seq x y z
N MET A 1 8.73 -10.95 -26.55
CA MET A 1 8.33 -12.37 -26.44
C MET A 1 7.69 -12.55 -25.07
N GLY A 2 6.36 -12.50 -25.01
CA GLY A 2 5.60 -12.42 -23.76
C GLY A 2 5.60 -13.76 -23.02
N PHE A 3 5.78 -13.70 -21.72
CA PHE A 3 5.51 -14.80 -20.80
C PHE A 3 4.04 -15.18 -20.90
N LEU A 4 3.70 -16.08 -21.83
CA LEU A 4 2.38 -16.67 -21.97
C LEU A 4 2.24 -17.83 -20.96
N ILE A 5 2.05 -17.49 -19.67
CA ILE A 5 1.53 -18.47 -18.74
C ILE A 5 0.06 -18.66 -19.12
N LYS A 6 -0.28 -19.77 -19.77
CA LYS A 6 -1.66 -20.19 -19.97
C LYS A 6 -2.23 -20.56 -18.60
N VAL A 7 -2.93 -19.61 -17.97
CA VAL A 7 -3.69 -19.90 -16.75
C VAL A 7 -4.98 -20.60 -17.20
N PRO A 8 -5.30 -21.81 -16.65
CA PRO A 8 -6.55 -22.46 -16.94
C PRO A 8 -7.72 -21.58 -16.52
N THR A 9 -8.61 -21.27 -17.44
CA THR A 9 -9.78 -20.42 -17.18
C THR A 9 -11.01 -21.27 -16.98
N PRO A 10 -11.74 -21.13 -15.86
CA PRO A 10 -13.08 -21.66 -15.74
C PRO A 10 -13.99 -21.00 -16.81
N ARG A 11 -14.73 -21.80 -17.57
CA ARG A 11 -15.65 -21.32 -18.59
C ARG A 11 -16.72 -20.42 -17.95
N GLY A 12 -16.83 -19.17 -18.39
CA GLY A 12 -17.95 -18.29 -18.08
C GLY A 12 -17.67 -17.11 -17.15
N VAL A 13 -16.42 -16.80 -16.82
CA VAL A 13 -16.07 -15.64 -15.97
C VAL A 13 -15.17 -14.67 -16.73
N PRO A 14 -15.40 -13.32 -16.65
CA PRO A 14 -14.54 -12.30 -17.28
C PRO A 14 -13.10 -12.25 -16.71
N LEU A 15 -12.69 -13.24 -15.95
CA LEU A 15 -11.40 -13.38 -15.30
C LEU A 15 -10.23 -13.71 -16.24
N GLN A 16 -10.53 -14.08 -17.51
CA GLN A 16 -9.57 -14.79 -18.37
C GLN A 16 -8.24 -14.06 -18.59
N GLU A 17 -8.25 -12.77 -18.96
CA GLU A 17 -7.03 -12.01 -19.20
C GLU A 17 -6.66 -11.13 -17.99
N SER A 18 -7.64 -10.69 -17.22
CA SER A 18 -7.44 -9.82 -16.07
C SER A 18 -6.70 -10.50 -14.92
N ILE A 19 -6.77 -11.85 -14.81
CA ILE A 19 -6.03 -12.60 -13.78
C ILE A 19 -4.51 -12.42 -13.91
N ARG A 20 -4.01 -12.16 -15.12
CA ARG A 20 -2.58 -11.87 -15.34
C ARG A 20 -2.13 -10.63 -14.58
N ASN A 21 -3.01 -9.66 -14.42
CA ASN A 21 -2.71 -8.44 -13.68
C ASN A 21 -2.47 -8.71 -12.18
N LEU A 22 -3.10 -9.75 -11.61
CA LEU A 22 -2.89 -10.13 -10.21
C LEU A 22 -1.45 -10.57 -9.93
N PHE A 23 -0.76 -11.16 -10.91
CA PHE A 23 0.66 -11.52 -10.78
C PHE A 23 1.58 -10.31 -10.61
N PHE A 24 1.13 -9.12 -11.00
CA PHE A 24 1.84 -7.86 -10.76
C PHE A 24 1.26 -7.14 -9.53
N HIS A 25 -0.05 -7.02 -9.46
CA HIS A 25 -0.75 -6.31 -8.40
C HIS A 25 -0.44 -6.87 -7.00
N VAL A 26 -0.56 -8.19 -6.82
CA VAL A 26 -0.35 -8.82 -5.52
C VAL A 26 1.10 -8.68 -5.02
N PRO A 27 2.15 -8.98 -5.82
CA PRO A 27 3.53 -8.74 -5.39
C PRO A 27 3.84 -7.28 -5.08
N MET A 28 3.23 -6.30 -5.77
CA MET A 28 3.42 -4.88 -5.45
C MET A 28 2.93 -4.56 -4.03
N TRP A 29 1.80 -5.10 -3.63
CA TRP A 29 1.27 -4.93 -2.26
C TRP A 29 2.14 -5.59 -1.20
N PHE A 30 2.62 -6.81 -1.44
CA PHE A 30 3.55 -7.46 -0.52
C PHE A 30 4.87 -6.71 -0.42
N GLY A 31 5.44 -6.30 -1.57
CA GLY A 31 6.65 -5.49 -1.62
C GLY A 31 6.51 -4.19 -0.84
N MET A 32 5.42 -3.45 -1.07
CA MET A 32 5.11 -2.23 -0.34
C MET A 32 5.09 -2.47 1.18
N ASN A 33 4.35 -3.50 1.64
CA ASN A 33 4.25 -3.78 3.07
C ASN A 33 5.61 -4.12 3.69
N ILE A 34 6.40 -4.98 3.05
CA ILE A 34 7.75 -5.33 3.52
C ILE A 34 8.63 -4.09 3.61
N LEU A 35 8.64 -3.25 2.59
CA LEU A 35 9.45 -2.03 2.56
C LEU A 35 9.03 -1.03 3.63
N PHE A 36 7.74 -0.86 3.88
CA PHE A 36 7.26 0.00 4.97
C PHE A 36 7.58 -0.56 6.36
N ILE A 37 7.54 -1.90 6.54
CA ILE A 37 8.00 -2.53 7.80
C ILE A 37 9.48 -2.24 8.04
N VAL A 38 10.31 -2.39 7.02
CA VAL A 38 11.76 -2.11 7.14
C VAL A 38 11.98 -0.63 7.43
N SER A 39 11.29 0.27 6.72
CA SER A 39 11.32 1.71 6.96
C SER A 39 10.96 2.06 8.40
N PHE A 40 9.87 1.49 8.93
CA PHE A 40 9.41 1.64 10.30
C PHE A 40 10.47 1.17 11.33
N ILE A 41 11.09 0.02 11.08
CA ILE A 41 12.15 -0.50 11.96
C ILE A 41 13.33 0.48 12.03
N TYR A 42 13.76 1.03 10.90
CA TYR A 42 14.85 2.00 10.86
C TYR A 42 14.46 3.35 11.48
N ALA A 43 13.19 3.78 11.36
CA ALA A 43 12.69 4.95 12.08
C ALA A 43 12.80 4.78 13.61
N ILE A 44 12.43 3.62 14.13
CA ILE A 44 12.61 3.30 15.57
C ILE A 44 14.08 3.25 15.95
N LYS A 45 14.94 2.63 15.12
CA LYS A 45 16.39 2.59 15.38
C LYS A 45 16.98 4.00 15.46
N TYR A 46 16.55 4.90 14.55
CA TYR A 46 16.99 6.29 14.58
C TYR A 46 16.57 7.00 15.88
N LEU A 47 15.34 6.84 16.34
CA LEU A 47 14.88 7.47 17.58
C LEU A 47 15.60 6.94 18.83
N ARG A 48 16.05 5.68 18.82
CA ARG A 48 16.82 5.08 19.93
C ARG A 48 18.30 5.44 19.89
N SER A 49 18.86 5.56 18.70
CA SER A 49 20.28 5.88 18.48
C SER A 49 20.37 6.73 17.21
N PRO A 50 20.44 8.08 17.35
CA PRO A 50 20.43 9.01 16.22
C PRO A 50 21.66 8.86 15.34
N LYS A 51 21.58 8.00 14.32
CA LYS A 51 22.58 7.84 13.28
C LYS A 51 21.95 8.20 11.96
N GLN A 52 22.58 9.08 11.21
CA GLN A 52 22.08 9.52 9.90
C GLN A 52 21.87 8.36 8.90
N GLU A 53 22.66 7.31 9.04
CA GLU A 53 22.49 6.07 8.28
C GLU A 53 21.10 5.44 8.50
N TYR A 54 20.61 5.42 9.75
CA TYR A 54 19.27 4.87 10.03
C TYR A 54 18.14 5.72 9.46
N ASP A 55 18.31 7.05 9.49
CA ASP A 55 17.37 7.96 8.84
C ASP A 55 17.37 7.77 7.33
N ALA A 56 18.54 7.66 6.71
CA ALA A 56 18.68 7.41 5.28
C ALA A 56 17.99 6.10 4.87
N TYR A 57 18.23 5.00 5.57
CA TYR A 57 17.54 3.74 5.30
C TYR A 57 16.02 3.87 5.49
N SER A 58 15.57 4.49 6.58
CA SER A 58 14.14 4.71 6.81
C SER A 58 13.49 5.43 5.64
N LEU A 59 14.12 6.52 5.17
CA LEU A 59 13.63 7.32 4.07
C LEU A 59 13.60 6.54 2.73
N GLU A 60 14.70 5.85 2.39
CA GLU A 60 14.77 5.16 1.10
C GLU A 60 13.83 3.96 1.03
N PHE A 61 13.65 3.22 2.12
CA PHE A 61 12.64 2.17 2.18
C PHE A 61 11.21 2.73 2.11
N ALA A 62 10.94 3.90 2.72
CA ALA A 62 9.65 4.57 2.56
C ALA A 62 9.40 5.01 1.12
N ARG A 63 10.39 5.60 0.45
CA ARG A 63 10.31 6.02 -0.96
C ARG A 63 10.00 4.83 -1.87
N THR A 64 10.80 3.78 -1.75
CA THR A 64 10.62 2.58 -2.57
C THR A 64 9.28 1.91 -2.28
N GLY A 65 8.88 1.81 -1.02
CA GLY A 65 7.57 1.30 -0.62
C GLY A 65 6.42 2.09 -1.22
N THR A 66 6.54 3.43 -1.26
CA THR A 66 5.53 4.30 -1.88
C THR A 66 5.44 4.07 -3.40
N VAL A 67 6.57 3.87 -4.09
CA VAL A 67 6.57 3.51 -5.53
C VAL A 67 5.80 2.20 -5.74
N PHE A 68 6.08 1.17 -4.94
CA PHE A 68 5.35 -0.10 -5.01
C PHE A 68 3.86 0.08 -4.72
N GLY A 69 3.50 0.94 -3.77
CA GLY A 69 2.11 1.27 -3.46
C GLY A 69 1.39 1.95 -4.62
N VAL A 70 2.03 2.92 -5.27
CA VAL A 70 1.48 3.59 -6.46
C VAL A 70 1.27 2.60 -7.61
N LEU A 71 2.27 1.76 -7.89
CA LEU A 71 2.15 0.71 -8.91
C LEU A 71 1.05 -0.30 -8.56
N GLY A 72 0.94 -0.66 -7.27
CA GLY A 72 -0.14 -1.49 -6.76
C GLY A 72 -1.50 -0.85 -6.97
N LEU A 73 -1.64 0.45 -6.70
CA LEU A 73 -2.90 1.18 -6.91
C LEU A 73 -3.27 1.26 -8.40
N ILE A 74 -2.32 1.55 -9.28
CA ILE A 74 -2.53 1.63 -10.73
C ILE A 74 -2.96 0.25 -11.28
N THR A 75 -2.22 -0.80 -10.95
CA THR A 75 -2.55 -2.16 -11.40
C THR A 75 -3.89 -2.64 -10.85
N GLY A 76 -4.22 -2.27 -9.61
CA GLY A 76 -5.51 -2.54 -8.99
C GLY A 76 -6.66 -1.81 -9.68
N ALA A 77 -6.47 -0.54 -10.06
CA ALA A 77 -7.47 0.24 -10.80
C ALA A 77 -7.72 -0.34 -12.20
N ILE A 78 -6.67 -0.79 -12.88
CA ILE A 78 -6.81 -1.49 -14.17
C ILE A 78 -7.64 -2.78 -13.99
N TRP A 79 -7.30 -3.59 -12.98
CA TRP A 79 -8.03 -4.82 -12.69
C TRP A 79 -9.50 -4.55 -12.34
N ALA A 80 -9.77 -3.54 -11.51
CA ALA A 80 -11.11 -3.12 -11.11
C ALA A 80 -11.97 -2.74 -12.32
N LYS A 81 -11.40 -2.03 -13.30
CA LYS A 81 -12.12 -1.66 -14.52
C LYS A 81 -12.62 -2.88 -15.29
N TYR A 82 -11.82 -3.93 -15.38
CA TYR A 82 -12.20 -5.17 -16.06
C TYR A 82 -13.18 -6.02 -15.27
N GLN A 83 -13.08 -6.03 -13.94
CA GLN A 83 -13.93 -6.86 -13.08
C GLN A 83 -15.25 -6.20 -12.69
N TRP A 84 -15.21 -4.88 -12.44
CA TRP A 84 -16.33 -4.12 -11.87
C TRP A 84 -16.85 -3.02 -12.81
N GLY A 85 -16.25 -2.87 -13.99
CA GLY A 85 -16.64 -1.88 -14.99
C GLY A 85 -16.11 -0.47 -14.74
N ALA A 86 -15.53 -0.18 -13.57
CA ALA A 86 -14.96 1.12 -13.22
C ALA A 86 -13.56 0.97 -12.66
N ALA A 87 -12.62 1.82 -13.09
CA ALA A 87 -11.25 1.84 -12.54
C ALA A 87 -11.23 2.29 -11.08
N TRP A 88 -12.17 3.13 -10.70
CA TRP A 88 -12.41 3.57 -9.33
C TRP A 88 -13.88 3.39 -8.99
N SER A 89 -14.16 2.46 -8.10
CA SER A 89 -15.52 2.10 -7.69
C SER A 89 -15.92 2.70 -6.34
N GLY A 90 -15.00 3.42 -5.67
CA GLY A 90 -15.20 3.87 -4.29
C GLY A 90 -15.05 2.74 -3.26
N ASP A 91 -14.57 1.58 -3.68
CA ASP A 91 -14.33 0.44 -2.80
C ASP A 91 -13.42 0.80 -1.62
N ALA A 92 -13.74 0.26 -0.44
CA ALA A 92 -13.05 0.58 0.80
C ALA A 92 -11.55 0.29 0.76
N LYS A 93 -11.10 -0.76 0.06
CA LYS A 93 -9.67 -1.04 -0.12
C LYS A 93 -8.99 -0.04 -1.05
N GLN A 94 -9.66 0.37 -2.14
CA GLN A 94 -9.13 1.41 -3.03
C GLN A 94 -8.96 2.73 -2.28
N ASN A 95 -9.99 3.16 -1.55
CA ASN A 95 -9.96 4.39 -0.78
C ASN A 95 -8.92 4.32 0.34
N GLY A 96 -8.88 3.22 1.08
CA GLY A 96 -7.89 3.00 2.15
C GLY A 96 -6.45 3.04 1.64
N ALA A 97 -6.19 2.41 0.49
CA ALA A 97 -4.88 2.43 -0.15
C ALA A 97 -4.47 3.84 -0.59
N ALA A 98 -5.39 4.60 -1.19
CA ALA A 98 -5.13 5.98 -1.59
C ALA A 98 -4.85 6.87 -0.38
N ILE A 99 -5.62 6.76 0.70
CA ILE A 99 -5.41 7.51 1.94
C ILE A 99 -4.04 7.17 2.54
N ALA A 100 -3.67 5.89 2.60
CA ALA A 100 -2.37 5.48 3.11
C ALA A 100 -1.22 6.07 2.30
N LEU A 101 -1.31 6.08 0.97
CA LEU A 101 -0.32 6.71 0.10
C LEU A 101 -0.27 8.22 0.28
N LEU A 102 -1.41 8.90 0.45
CA LEU A 102 -1.45 10.34 0.73
C LEU A 102 -0.74 10.68 2.05
N ILE A 103 -0.85 9.84 3.08
CA ILE A 103 -0.12 10.01 4.34
C ILE A 103 1.38 9.92 4.10
N TYR A 104 1.86 8.97 3.27
CA TYR A 104 3.28 8.90 2.92
C TYR A 104 3.74 10.05 2.02
N PHE A 105 2.91 10.55 1.10
CA PHE A 105 3.23 11.76 0.35
C PHE A 105 3.36 12.98 1.27
N ALA A 106 2.46 13.14 2.24
CA ALA A 106 2.56 14.19 3.25
C ALA A 106 3.85 14.06 4.07
N TYR A 107 4.30 12.84 4.40
CA TYR A 107 5.60 12.58 5.01
C TYR A 107 6.77 13.16 4.19
N PHE A 108 6.78 12.95 2.88
CA PHE A 108 7.85 13.47 2.02
C PHE A 108 7.81 14.99 1.90
N VAL A 109 6.62 15.57 1.80
CA VAL A 109 6.44 17.04 1.77
C VAL A 109 6.90 17.64 3.08
N LEU A 110 6.52 17.08 4.24
CA LEU A 110 6.96 17.53 5.54
C LEU A 110 8.49 17.51 5.65
N ARG A 111 9.12 16.40 5.26
CA ARG A 111 10.58 16.30 5.27
C ARG A 111 11.24 17.33 4.36
N GLY A 112 10.66 17.59 3.19
CA GLY A 112 11.18 18.58 2.23
C GLY A 112 11.05 20.02 2.71
N SER A 113 10.13 20.31 3.64
CA SER A 113 9.93 21.66 4.19
C SER A 113 10.88 22.02 5.34
N LEU A 114 11.62 21.05 5.87
CA LEU A 114 12.51 21.24 7.02
C LEU A 114 13.96 21.44 6.55
N ASN A 115 14.59 22.56 6.97
CA ASN A 115 15.97 22.90 6.62
C ASN A 115 17.01 22.36 7.61
N ASP A 116 16.62 22.15 8.87
CA ASP A 116 17.48 21.60 9.92
C ASP A 116 17.50 20.08 9.82
N GLU A 117 18.67 19.49 9.54
CA GLU A 117 18.80 18.04 9.28
C GLU A 117 18.47 17.18 10.50
N GLU A 118 18.78 17.64 11.71
CA GLU A 118 18.45 16.88 12.93
C GLU A 118 16.94 16.87 13.17
N LYS A 119 16.29 18.02 13.06
CA LYS A 119 14.83 18.13 13.18
C LYS A 119 14.13 17.35 12.07
N LYS A 120 14.61 17.46 10.83
CA LYS A 120 14.09 16.70 9.66
C LYS A 120 14.10 15.20 9.92
N SER A 121 15.22 14.66 10.39
CA SER A 121 15.38 13.24 10.67
C SER A 121 14.50 12.80 11.84
N ARG A 122 14.46 13.59 12.92
CA ARG A 122 13.67 13.25 14.11
C ARG A 122 12.16 13.33 13.86
N ILE A 123 11.69 14.42 13.27
CA ILE A 123 10.27 14.61 12.91
C ILE A 123 9.87 13.58 11.86
N GLY A 124 10.74 13.37 10.87
CA GLY A 124 10.54 12.34 9.84
C GLY A 124 10.38 10.95 10.42
N ALA A 125 11.23 10.55 11.37
CA ALA A 125 11.11 9.25 12.01
C ALA A 125 9.80 9.08 12.80
N VAL A 126 9.38 10.10 13.56
CA VAL A 126 8.10 10.09 14.29
C VAL A 126 6.92 9.99 13.31
N TYR A 127 6.94 10.80 12.25
CA TYR A 127 5.87 10.79 11.25
C TYR A 127 5.81 9.45 10.50
N ASN A 128 6.95 8.86 10.15
CA ASN A 128 6.99 7.56 9.48
C ASN A 128 6.38 6.44 10.35
N ILE A 129 6.66 6.47 11.66
CA ILE A 129 6.02 5.55 12.62
C ILE A 129 4.50 5.74 12.61
N PHE A 130 4.03 7.00 12.67
CA PHE A 130 2.61 7.32 12.59
C PHE A 130 1.99 6.84 11.27
N ALA A 131 2.64 7.12 10.13
CA ALA A 131 2.18 6.70 8.81
C ALA A 131 2.03 5.19 8.69
N PHE A 132 2.99 4.44 9.25
CA PHE A 132 2.95 2.99 9.28
C PHE A 132 1.76 2.47 10.09
N PHE A 133 1.49 3.03 11.28
CA PHE A 133 0.33 2.64 12.06
C PHE A 133 -1.01 3.00 11.39
N MET A 134 -1.06 4.08 10.61
CA MET A 134 -2.27 4.45 9.84
C MET A 134 -2.51 3.56 8.63
N LEU A 135 -1.46 2.93 8.09
CA LEU A 135 -1.57 2.01 6.97
C LEU A 135 -2.48 0.81 7.29
N TYR A 136 -2.35 0.23 8.47
CA TYR A 136 -3.10 -0.97 8.86
C TYR A 136 -4.62 -0.73 8.96
N PRO A 137 -5.13 0.27 9.69
CA PRO A 137 -6.54 0.58 9.70
C PRO A 137 -7.08 0.86 8.31
N ALA A 138 -6.34 1.59 7.48
CA ALA A 138 -6.79 1.98 6.15
C ALA A 138 -6.95 0.77 5.20
N ILE A 139 -6.02 -0.19 5.24
CA ILE A 139 -5.98 -1.29 4.27
C ILE A 139 -6.63 -2.57 4.81
N TRP A 140 -6.57 -2.82 6.13
CA TRP A 140 -6.99 -4.09 6.71
C TRP A 140 -8.26 -4.00 7.55
N ILE A 141 -8.46 -2.90 8.31
CA ILE A 141 -9.59 -2.77 9.22
C ILE A 141 -10.79 -2.20 8.48
N LEU A 142 -10.64 -1.05 7.84
CA LEU A 142 -11.72 -0.35 7.15
C LEU A 142 -12.46 -1.25 6.13
N PRO A 143 -11.79 -2.01 5.26
CA PRO A 143 -12.48 -2.90 4.32
C PRO A 143 -13.22 -4.09 4.95
N ARG A 144 -12.94 -4.40 6.22
CA ARG A 144 -13.66 -5.45 6.96
C ARG A 144 -14.87 -4.92 7.71
N LEU A 145 -14.89 -3.63 8.00
CA LEU A 145 -16.02 -2.96 8.66
C LEU A 145 -17.04 -2.42 7.64
N THR A 146 -16.66 -2.37 6.37
CA THR A 146 -17.49 -1.87 5.28
C THR A 146 -17.61 -2.92 4.18
N GLU A 147 -18.62 -2.80 3.34
CA GLU A 147 -18.72 -3.65 2.15
C GLU A 147 -17.56 -3.36 1.20
N SER A 148 -16.88 -4.40 0.72
CA SER A 148 -15.80 -4.30 -0.23
C SER A 148 -15.97 -5.35 -1.33
N LEU A 149 -15.75 -4.95 -2.57
CA LEU A 149 -15.81 -5.80 -3.75
C LEU A 149 -14.59 -6.73 -3.86
N HIS A 150 -13.56 -6.50 -3.04
CA HIS A 150 -12.36 -7.32 -3.06
C HIS A 150 -12.59 -8.69 -2.42
N PRO A 151 -11.95 -9.75 -2.95
CA PRO A 151 -11.97 -11.06 -2.31
C PRO A 151 -11.54 -10.98 -0.84
N GLY A 152 -12.33 -11.60 0.06
CA GLY A 152 -12.12 -11.54 1.52
C GLY A 152 -12.58 -10.24 2.18
N GLY A 153 -13.21 -9.32 1.44
CA GLY A 153 -13.83 -8.11 1.95
C GLY A 153 -15.31 -8.27 2.33
N GLN A 154 -15.80 -9.48 2.35
CA GLN A 154 -17.13 -9.77 2.93
C GLN A 154 -17.00 -9.58 4.44
N GLY A 155 -17.50 -8.43 4.89
CA GLY A 155 -17.44 -8.01 6.26
C GLY A 155 -18.03 -9.04 7.22
N LEU A 156 -18.13 -8.68 8.49
CA LEU A 156 -18.79 -9.43 9.57
C LEU A 156 -20.25 -9.88 9.25
N SER A 157 -20.74 -9.65 8.05
CA SER A 157 -22.01 -10.08 7.48
C SER A 157 -22.20 -11.60 7.40
N LEU A 158 -21.17 -12.41 7.65
CA LEU A 158 -21.32 -13.86 7.78
C LEU A 158 -21.86 -14.29 9.17
N ILE A 159 -22.20 -13.37 10.05
CA ILE A 159 -22.80 -13.68 11.38
C ILE A 159 -24.35 -13.64 11.32
N HIS A 160 -24.93 -13.50 10.14
CA HIS A 160 -26.38 -13.69 9.96
C HIS A 160 -26.67 -15.00 9.21
N ILE A 161 -26.46 -16.10 9.89
CA ILE A 161 -27.20 -17.35 9.67
C ILE A 161 -27.97 -17.66 10.94
#